data_a2a8237beada6bf65adb16525a655dd2
#
_entry.id   a2a8237beada6bf65adb16525a655dd2
#
_cell.length_a   1.000
_cell.length_b   1.000
_cell.length_c   1.000
_cell.angle_alpha   90.00
_cell.angle_beta   90.00
_cell.angle_gamma   90.00
#
_symmetry.space_group_name_H-M   'P 1'
#
loop_
_entity.id
_entity.type
_entity.pdbx_description
1 polymer ?
#
loop_
_entity_poly.entity_id
_entity_poly.type
_entity_poly.pdbx_seq_one_letter_code
_entity_poly.pdbx_strand_id
1 'polypeptide(L)'
;NVYTAIPLSTESGVRTVNTIRYNRFNTTFTGGVGLKADYDEVFDYALGAPTVNKGNLNQTLIIMVPNSTDYGGICQMWEDGSAIAFCPQSTYDYPLDTRGVIQHEAGGHGFGKLGDEYIYHNAFIDACDCSCCGHVLEFNGAKSLGWYDNLELTGKMHSVGWSHLIFDDRYSDIVDIYEGGYMHNRGVFR
;
A
#
# COMPACT_ATOMS: atom_id res chain seq x y z
N ASN A 1 9.11 14.30 -11.80
CA ASN A 1 8.08 15.32 -12.05
C ASN A 1 6.81 14.96 -11.25
N VAL A 2 6.09 15.97 -10.77
CA VAL A 2 4.78 15.83 -10.11
C VAL A 2 3.75 16.54 -10.97
N TYR A 3 2.65 15.86 -11.25
CA TYR A 3 1.50 16.40 -11.98
C TYR A 3 0.27 16.26 -11.13
N THR A 4 -0.57 17.29 -11.12
CA THR A 4 -1.86 17.27 -10.44
C THR A 4 -2.96 17.49 -11.46
N ALA A 5 -3.99 16.66 -11.42
CA ALA A 5 -5.15 16.79 -12.29
C ALA A 5 -6.45 16.59 -11.48
N ILE A 6 -7.48 17.32 -11.88
CA ILE A 6 -8.84 17.15 -11.36
C ILE A 6 -9.68 16.59 -12.51
N PRO A 7 -9.97 15.28 -12.52
CA PRO A 7 -10.76 14.67 -13.57
C PRO A 7 -12.21 15.15 -13.48
N LEU A 8 -12.79 15.48 -14.64
CA LEU A 8 -14.20 15.79 -14.73
C LEU A 8 -15.03 14.53 -14.42
N SER A 9 -16.00 14.68 -13.57
CA SER A 9 -16.90 13.62 -13.13
C SER A 9 -18.34 14.13 -13.12
N THR A 10 -19.30 13.27 -13.43
CA THR A 10 -20.75 13.60 -13.36
C THR A 10 -21.21 13.83 -11.92
N GLU A 11 -20.62 13.11 -10.99
CA GLU A 11 -20.87 13.25 -9.56
C GLU A 11 -19.55 13.27 -8.79
N SER A 12 -19.52 14.06 -7.73
CA SER A 12 -18.43 14.06 -6.78
C SER A 12 -18.64 13.02 -5.68
N GLY A 13 -17.54 12.57 -5.08
CA GLY A 13 -17.55 11.62 -3.97
C GLY A 13 -17.31 10.18 -4.41
N VAL A 14 -17.36 9.30 -3.42
CA VAL A 14 -17.06 7.88 -3.56
C VAL A 14 -18.32 7.07 -3.35
N ARG A 15 -18.48 6.01 -4.12
CA ARG A 15 -19.55 5.03 -3.89
C ARG A 15 -19.26 4.25 -2.60
N THR A 16 -20.30 4.03 -1.83
CA THR A 16 -20.28 3.15 -0.64
C THR A 16 -21.36 2.08 -0.76
N VAL A 17 -21.45 1.17 0.20
CA VAL A 17 -22.55 0.19 0.27
C VAL A 17 -23.94 0.84 0.39
N ASN A 18 -24.00 2.05 0.97
CA ASN A 18 -25.24 2.79 1.21
C ASN A 18 -25.49 3.95 0.24
N THR A 19 -24.50 4.31 -0.58
CA THR A 19 -24.57 5.49 -1.44
C THR A 19 -24.01 5.19 -2.82
N ILE A 20 -24.85 5.27 -3.83
CA ILE A 20 -24.41 5.15 -5.23
C ILE A 20 -23.87 6.51 -5.68
N ARG A 21 -22.68 6.51 -6.29
CA ARG A 21 -22.07 7.67 -6.94
C ARG A 21 -21.49 7.26 -8.30
N TYR A 22 -21.74 8.06 -9.31
CA TYR A 22 -21.22 7.83 -10.66
C TYR A 22 -20.03 8.77 -10.90
N ASN A 23 -18.92 8.48 -10.21
CA ASN A 23 -17.68 9.22 -10.40
C ASN A 23 -16.87 8.67 -11.57
N ARG A 24 -15.90 9.45 -12.06
CA ARG A 24 -15.13 9.19 -13.29
C ARG A 24 -14.52 7.78 -13.34
N PHE A 25 -13.97 7.31 -12.25
CA PHE A 25 -13.24 6.05 -12.19
C PHE A 25 -13.99 4.95 -11.45
N ASN A 26 -15.30 5.09 -11.26
CA ASN A 26 -16.12 4.16 -10.46
C ASN A 26 -15.53 3.86 -9.08
N THR A 27 -14.83 4.84 -8.48
CA THR A 27 -14.19 4.68 -7.19
C THR A 27 -15.21 4.33 -6.11
N THR A 28 -14.93 3.26 -5.38
CA THR A 28 -15.88 2.62 -4.45
C THR A 28 -15.16 2.12 -3.21
N PHE A 29 -15.73 2.34 -2.02
CA PHE A 29 -15.34 1.62 -0.81
C PHE A 29 -15.82 0.16 -0.88
N THR A 30 -14.96 -0.79 -0.51
CA THR A 30 -15.22 -2.24 -0.64
C THR A 30 -15.85 -2.87 0.60
N GLY A 31 -16.34 -2.06 1.54
CA GLY A 31 -16.95 -2.54 2.79
C GLY A 31 -15.98 -2.58 3.96
N GLY A 32 -15.08 -1.64 4.03
CA GLY A 32 -14.08 -1.44 5.09
C GLY A 32 -13.26 -0.21 4.74
N VAL A 33 -11.98 -0.24 5.03
CA VAL A 33 -11.05 0.87 4.73
C VAL A 33 -10.52 0.83 3.28
N GLY A 34 -10.67 -0.29 2.58
CA GLY A 34 -10.17 -0.48 1.23
C GLY A 34 -11.02 0.21 0.16
N LEU A 35 -10.37 0.67 -0.90
CA LEU A 35 -10.99 1.27 -2.08
C LEU A 35 -10.61 0.49 -3.33
N LYS A 36 -11.44 0.62 -4.35
CA LYS A 36 -11.16 0.16 -5.71
C LYS A 36 -11.69 1.15 -6.73
N ALA A 37 -11.20 1.04 -7.95
CA ALA A 37 -11.66 1.83 -9.09
C ALA A 37 -11.64 0.98 -10.36
N ASP A 38 -12.03 1.57 -11.48
CA ASP A 38 -11.69 1.07 -12.80
C ASP A 38 -10.22 1.41 -13.07
N TYR A 39 -9.35 0.44 -12.85
CA TYR A 39 -7.90 0.65 -12.91
C TYR A 39 -7.41 0.98 -14.32
N ASP A 40 -8.01 0.39 -15.34
CA ASP A 40 -7.66 0.67 -16.74
C ASP A 40 -7.96 2.13 -17.09
N GLU A 41 -9.12 2.65 -16.68
CA GLU A 41 -9.46 4.07 -16.82
C GLU A 41 -8.51 5.00 -16.05
N VAL A 42 -8.04 4.59 -14.88
CA VAL A 42 -7.05 5.36 -14.10
C VAL A 42 -5.71 5.40 -14.82
N PHE A 43 -5.23 4.27 -15.32
CA PHE A 43 -3.99 4.20 -16.09
C PHE A 43 -4.08 4.98 -17.39
N ASP A 44 -5.15 4.83 -18.15
CA ASP A 44 -5.37 5.57 -19.39
C ASP A 44 -5.43 7.09 -19.15
N TYR A 45 -6.03 7.51 -18.04
CA TYR A 45 -6.02 8.92 -17.65
C TYR A 45 -4.61 9.41 -17.29
N ALA A 46 -3.82 8.61 -16.59
CA ALA A 46 -2.45 8.95 -16.22
C ALA A 46 -1.53 9.11 -17.45
N LEU A 47 -1.77 8.37 -18.54
CA LEU A 47 -1.06 8.53 -19.81
C LEU A 47 -1.23 9.91 -20.45
N GLY A 48 -2.22 10.69 -20.00
CA GLY A 48 -2.39 12.10 -20.39
C GLY A 48 -1.40 13.07 -19.73
N ALA A 49 -0.63 12.63 -18.73
CA ALA A 49 0.37 13.48 -18.10
C ALA A 49 1.60 13.66 -19.03
N PRO A 50 2.21 14.87 -19.08
CA PRO A 50 3.17 15.23 -20.14
C PRO A 50 4.39 14.32 -20.31
N THR A 51 4.82 13.59 -19.27
CA THR A 51 6.00 12.72 -19.35
C THR A 51 5.68 11.24 -19.12
N VAL A 52 4.40 10.92 -18.96
CA VAL A 52 3.96 9.55 -18.75
C VAL A 52 3.60 8.90 -20.08
N ASN A 53 4.05 7.68 -20.26
CA ASN A 53 3.73 6.86 -21.43
C ASN A 53 3.74 5.37 -21.03
N LYS A 54 3.30 4.49 -21.92
CA LYS A 54 3.22 3.04 -21.65
C LYS A 54 4.56 2.41 -21.27
N GLY A 55 5.68 2.98 -21.70
CA GLY A 55 7.02 2.45 -21.41
C GLY A 55 7.56 2.83 -20.04
N ASN A 56 6.94 3.80 -19.35
CA ASN A 56 7.36 4.24 -18.03
C ASN A 56 6.21 4.29 -16.99
N LEU A 57 5.07 3.72 -17.33
CA LEU A 57 3.92 3.66 -16.41
C LEU A 57 4.27 2.91 -15.11
N ASN A 58 5.07 1.87 -15.21
CA ASN A 58 5.60 1.10 -14.07
C ASN A 58 6.59 1.88 -13.17
N GLN A 59 7.05 3.03 -13.63
CA GLN A 59 7.88 3.97 -12.85
C GLN A 59 7.07 5.19 -12.40
N THR A 60 5.75 5.14 -12.59
CA THR A 60 4.83 6.24 -12.29
C THR A 60 3.94 5.82 -11.12
N LEU A 61 4.09 6.51 -9.98
CA LEU A 61 3.17 6.36 -8.86
C LEU A 61 1.95 7.24 -9.09
N ILE A 62 0.78 6.62 -9.14
CA ILE A 62 -0.51 7.31 -9.25
C ILE A 62 -1.11 7.44 -7.85
N ILE A 63 -1.37 8.67 -7.42
CA ILE A 63 -2.02 8.95 -6.14
C ILE A 63 -3.43 9.47 -6.44
N MET A 64 -4.43 8.67 -6.10
CA MET A 64 -5.81 9.07 -6.16
C MET A 64 -6.25 9.64 -4.82
N VAL A 65 -6.77 10.87 -4.84
CA VAL A 65 -7.35 11.53 -3.67
C VAL A 65 -8.87 11.60 -3.86
N PRO A 66 -9.60 10.56 -3.45
CA PRO A 66 -11.06 10.55 -3.57
C PRO A 66 -11.69 11.64 -2.69
N ASN A 67 -12.72 12.30 -3.20
CA ASN A 67 -13.47 13.28 -2.41
C ASN A 67 -14.41 12.56 -1.43
N SER A 68 -13.85 12.04 -0.36
CA SER A 68 -14.55 11.43 0.77
C SER A 68 -13.79 11.74 2.05
N THR A 69 -14.54 11.95 3.13
CA THR A 69 -13.99 12.09 4.49
C THR A 69 -14.02 10.78 5.28
N ASP A 70 -14.55 9.72 4.67
CA ASP A 70 -14.49 8.39 5.27
C ASP A 70 -13.03 7.91 5.33
N TYR A 71 -12.62 7.44 6.49
CA TYR A 71 -11.27 6.90 6.68
C TYR A 71 -11.07 5.64 5.84
N GLY A 72 -9.92 5.57 5.20
CA GLY A 72 -9.49 4.42 4.44
C GLY A 72 -8.19 4.71 3.71
N GLY A 73 -7.69 3.72 3.04
CA GLY A 73 -6.51 3.77 2.21
C GLY A 73 -6.23 2.38 1.66
N ILE A 74 -5.63 2.31 0.53
CA ILE A 74 -5.07 1.09 -0.04
C ILE A 74 -4.13 1.45 -1.19
N CYS A 75 -3.03 0.73 -1.31
CA CYS A 75 -2.21 0.78 -2.51
C CYS A 75 -2.36 -0.52 -3.29
N GLN A 76 -2.83 -0.41 -4.52
CA GLN A 76 -2.81 -1.51 -5.48
C GLN A 76 -1.46 -1.49 -6.19
N MET A 77 -0.79 -2.62 -6.20
CA MET A 77 0.51 -2.81 -6.86
C MET A 77 0.43 -3.97 -7.83
N TRP A 78 1.06 -3.82 -8.99
CA TRP A 78 1.13 -4.85 -10.04
C TRP A 78 2.56 -5.36 -10.19
N GLU A 79 2.70 -6.59 -10.68
CA GLU A 79 3.99 -7.27 -10.85
C GLU A 79 4.98 -6.51 -11.74
N ASP A 80 4.49 -5.67 -12.65
CA ASP A 80 5.32 -4.80 -13.49
C ASP A 80 5.91 -3.59 -12.74
N GLY A 81 5.53 -3.40 -11.47
CA GLY A 81 5.96 -2.29 -10.61
C GLY A 81 5.01 -1.09 -10.58
N SER A 82 4.00 -1.04 -11.45
CA SER A 82 3.00 0.03 -11.43
C SER A 82 2.22 0.03 -10.11
N ALA A 83 1.74 1.21 -9.69
CA ALA A 83 1.00 1.35 -8.46
C ALA A 83 -0.05 2.46 -8.51
N ILE A 84 -1.19 2.22 -7.86
CA ILE A 84 -2.24 3.22 -7.61
C ILE A 84 -2.51 3.25 -6.10
N ALA A 85 -2.17 4.35 -5.46
CA ALA A 85 -2.44 4.60 -4.05
C ALA A 85 -3.73 5.42 -3.89
N PHE A 86 -4.71 4.88 -3.18
CA PHE A 86 -5.96 5.56 -2.84
C PHE A 86 -5.82 6.20 -1.47
N CYS A 87 -5.89 7.52 -1.40
CA CYS A 87 -5.68 8.31 -0.21
C CYS A 87 -6.85 9.30 -0.02
N PRO A 88 -8.00 8.86 0.54
CA PRO A 88 -9.13 9.75 0.78
C PRO A 88 -8.79 10.85 1.80
N GLN A 89 -9.62 11.88 1.84
CA GLN A 89 -9.48 12.98 2.78
C GLN A 89 -9.91 12.51 4.16
N SER A 90 -8.95 12.16 5.02
CA SER A 90 -9.24 11.78 6.40
C SER A 90 -9.36 13.01 7.30
N THR A 91 -10.34 13.00 8.20
CA THR A 91 -10.54 14.03 9.24
C THR A 91 -9.96 13.62 10.60
N TYR A 92 -9.31 12.49 10.69
CA TYR A 92 -8.61 12.04 11.90
C TYR A 92 -7.32 12.83 12.12
N ASP A 93 -6.76 12.72 13.33
CA ASP A 93 -5.45 13.24 13.65
C ASP A 93 -4.33 12.35 13.07
N TYR A 94 -3.14 12.95 12.88
CA TYR A 94 -1.95 12.19 12.47
C TYR A 94 -1.66 11.03 13.47
N PRO A 95 -1.33 9.82 13.00
CA PRO A 95 -0.98 9.43 11.61
C PRO A 95 -2.16 9.00 10.73
N LEU A 96 -3.39 9.12 11.18
CA LEU A 96 -4.58 8.69 10.43
C LEU A 96 -5.18 9.81 9.58
N ASP A 97 -4.57 10.98 9.56
CA ASP A 97 -4.94 12.08 8.67
C ASP A 97 -4.53 11.81 7.21
N THR A 98 -4.95 12.66 6.29
CA THR A 98 -4.62 12.53 4.86
C THR A 98 -3.12 12.43 4.60
N ARG A 99 -2.27 13.12 5.38
CA ARG A 99 -0.81 13.05 5.23
C ARG A 99 -0.30 11.66 5.59
N GLY A 100 -0.76 11.12 6.73
CA GLY A 100 -0.37 9.80 7.19
C GLY A 100 -0.82 8.71 6.22
N VAL A 101 -2.04 8.82 5.67
CA VAL A 101 -2.53 7.90 4.63
C VAL A 101 -1.66 8.00 3.36
N ILE A 102 -1.31 9.20 2.90
CA ILE A 102 -0.40 9.36 1.74
C ILE A 102 0.98 8.79 2.04
N GLN A 103 1.54 9.03 3.24
CA GLN A 103 2.83 8.47 3.62
C GLN A 103 2.81 6.94 3.62
N HIS A 104 1.74 6.34 4.13
CA HIS A 104 1.58 4.88 4.20
C HIS A 104 1.35 4.28 2.81
N GLU A 105 0.27 4.68 2.12
CA GLU A 105 -0.15 4.06 0.86
C GLU A 105 0.77 4.42 -0.32
N ALA A 106 1.04 5.71 -0.48
CA ALA A 106 1.85 6.16 -1.61
C ALA A 106 3.34 6.05 -1.35
N GLY A 107 3.81 6.49 -0.18
CA GLY A 107 5.22 6.46 0.19
C GLY A 107 5.69 5.05 0.55
N GLY A 108 5.00 4.37 1.46
CA GLY A 108 5.35 3.03 1.94
C GLY A 108 5.14 1.98 0.84
N HIS A 109 3.90 1.74 0.47
CA HIS A 109 3.60 0.68 -0.50
C HIS A 109 3.91 1.08 -1.94
N GLY A 110 3.37 2.20 -2.41
CA GLY A 110 3.47 2.58 -3.82
C GLY A 110 4.88 2.86 -4.29
N PHE A 111 5.65 3.62 -3.54
CA PHE A 111 7.03 4.01 -3.87
C PHE A 111 8.05 3.02 -3.29
N GLY A 112 8.01 2.82 -1.96
CA GLY A 112 8.98 2.01 -1.23
C GLY A 112 8.78 0.50 -1.40
N LYS A 113 7.64 0.05 -1.93
CA LYS A 113 7.26 -1.37 -2.03
C LYS A 113 7.36 -2.10 -0.69
N LEU A 114 7.11 -1.38 0.41
CA LEU A 114 7.18 -1.91 1.77
C LEU A 114 5.90 -2.69 2.10
N GLY A 115 6.02 -3.72 2.91
CA GLY A 115 4.90 -4.45 3.47
C GLY A 115 4.40 -3.83 4.77
N ASP A 116 3.16 -4.14 5.15
CA ASP A 116 2.55 -3.67 6.39
C ASP A 116 3.23 -4.24 7.63
N GLU A 117 3.55 -3.39 8.58
CA GLU A 117 4.18 -3.79 9.85
C GLU A 117 3.18 -3.99 10.99
N TYR A 118 1.90 -3.69 10.78
CA TYR A 118 0.88 -3.86 11.81
C TYR A 118 0.41 -5.32 11.94
N ILE A 119 -0.30 -5.59 13.05
CA ILE A 119 -0.72 -6.93 13.44
C ILE A 119 -2.24 -6.92 13.66
N TYR A 120 -2.95 -7.80 12.99
CA TYR A 120 -4.38 -8.04 13.21
C TYR A 120 -4.65 -9.44 13.75
N HIS A 121 -3.82 -10.44 13.38
CA HIS A 121 -4.03 -11.83 13.69
C HIS A 121 -3.12 -12.30 14.82
N ASN A 122 -3.70 -12.90 15.85
CA ASN A 122 -2.94 -13.58 16.91
C ASN A 122 -2.59 -14.99 16.44
N ALA A 123 -1.80 -15.11 15.36
CA ALA A 123 -1.48 -16.37 14.72
C ALA A 123 -0.10 -16.32 14.05
N PHE A 124 0.49 -17.48 13.78
CA PHE A 124 1.61 -17.62 12.85
C PHE A 124 1.13 -17.38 11.41
N ILE A 125 1.97 -16.76 10.59
CA ILE A 125 1.67 -16.55 9.18
C ILE A 125 1.47 -17.86 8.41
N ASP A 126 2.18 -18.92 8.80
CA ASP A 126 2.16 -20.25 8.15
C ASP A 126 1.23 -21.26 8.83
N ALA A 127 0.67 -20.93 9.99
CA ALA A 127 -0.13 -21.87 10.80
C ALA A 127 -1.64 -21.80 10.51
N CYS A 128 -2.00 -21.46 9.31
CA CYS A 128 -3.40 -21.23 8.97
C CYS A 128 -4.05 -22.42 8.26
N ASP A 129 -5.16 -22.86 8.78
CA ASP A 129 -5.96 -23.92 8.18
C ASP A 129 -6.84 -23.43 7.03
N CYS A 130 -6.76 -22.18 6.59
CA CYS A 130 -7.70 -21.68 5.59
C CYS A 130 -7.16 -20.52 4.72
N SER A 131 -7.58 -19.32 5.01
CA SER A 131 -7.30 -18.15 4.16
C SER A 131 -5.91 -17.55 4.34
N CYS A 132 -5.28 -17.78 5.49
CA CYS A 132 -3.97 -17.18 5.74
C CYS A 132 -2.80 -17.94 5.07
N CYS A 133 -3.00 -19.18 4.63
CA CYS A 133 -1.99 -19.83 3.78
C CYS A 133 -1.73 -19.05 2.49
N GLY A 134 -2.72 -18.28 2.03
CA GLY A 134 -2.57 -17.32 0.94
C GLY A 134 -1.56 -16.21 1.26
N HIS A 135 -1.50 -15.73 2.49
CA HIS A 135 -0.59 -14.66 2.89
C HIS A 135 0.90 -15.03 2.76
N VAL A 136 1.27 -16.29 3.03
CA VAL A 136 2.65 -16.77 2.80
C VAL A 136 2.99 -16.78 1.31
N LEU A 137 2.05 -17.20 0.48
CA LEU A 137 2.25 -17.21 -0.98
C LEU A 137 2.36 -15.81 -1.53
N GLU A 138 1.50 -14.89 -1.09
CA GLU A 138 1.55 -13.47 -1.44
C GLU A 138 2.85 -12.83 -0.97
N PHE A 139 3.25 -13.08 0.28
CA PHE A 139 4.51 -12.60 0.83
C PHE A 139 5.71 -13.07 0.01
N ASN A 140 5.80 -14.37 -0.26
CA ASN A 140 6.89 -14.94 -1.06
C ASN A 140 6.86 -14.43 -2.50
N GLY A 141 5.68 -14.25 -3.08
CA GLY A 141 5.49 -13.61 -4.38
C GLY A 141 6.06 -12.19 -4.40
N ALA A 142 5.69 -11.36 -3.42
CA ALA A 142 6.21 -10.00 -3.28
C ALA A 142 7.73 -9.98 -3.09
N LYS A 143 8.28 -10.84 -2.22
CA LYS A 143 9.75 -10.98 -2.04
C LYS A 143 10.45 -11.36 -3.34
N SER A 144 9.87 -12.21 -4.18
CA SER A 144 10.45 -12.59 -5.47
C SER A 144 10.54 -11.43 -6.47
N LEU A 145 9.71 -10.38 -6.28
CA LEU A 145 9.73 -9.14 -7.04
C LEU A 145 10.68 -8.08 -6.44
N GLY A 146 11.38 -8.39 -5.34
CA GLY A 146 12.20 -7.44 -4.60
C GLY A 146 11.39 -6.45 -3.74
N TRP A 147 10.16 -6.82 -3.37
CA TRP A 147 9.31 -6.03 -2.48
C TRP A 147 9.44 -6.51 -1.03
N TYR A 148 8.86 -5.75 -0.10
CA TYR A 148 8.79 -6.07 1.33
C TYR A 148 10.15 -6.24 2.00
N ASP A 149 11.13 -5.41 1.60
CA ASP A 149 12.47 -5.43 2.19
C ASP A 149 12.50 -5.09 3.68
N ASN A 150 11.42 -4.47 4.19
CA ASN A 150 11.21 -4.20 5.60
C ASN A 150 10.65 -5.40 6.39
N LEU A 151 10.36 -6.53 5.75
CA LEU A 151 9.78 -7.72 6.37
C LEU A 151 10.55 -8.98 6.00
N GLU A 152 10.66 -9.92 6.95
CA GLU A 152 11.29 -11.23 6.73
C GLU A 152 10.53 -12.35 7.46
N LEU A 153 10.65 -13.58 6.94
CA LEU A 153 10.13 -14.80 7.62
C LEU A 153 11.15 -15.41 8.59
N THR A 154 12.27 -14.77 8.80
CA THR A 154 13.32 -15.21 9.75
C THR A 154 13.84 -14.04 10.57
N GLY A 155 13.93 -14.22 11.89
CA GLY A 155 14.51 -13.24 12.80
C GLY A 155 16.04 -13.34 12.92
N LYS A 156 16.76 -13.87 11.93
CA LYS A 156 18.21 -13.96 11.98
C LYS A 156 18.85 -12.63 11.57
N MET A 157 19.58 -12.01 12.49
CA MET A 157 20.20 -10.68 12.31
C MET A 157 20.95 -10.50 11.00
N HIS A 158 21.66 -11.52 10.53
CA HIS A 158 22.45 -11.41 9.30
C HIS A 158 21.67 -11.67 8.00
N SER A 159 20.38 -12.05 8.11
CA SER A 159 19.56 -12.39 6.93
C SER A 159 18.40 -11.44 6.68
N VAL A 160 18.12 -10.53 7.61
CA VAL A 160 17.10 -9.49 7.37
C VAL A 160 17.62 -8.41 6.43
N GLY A 161 16.76 -7.85 5.59
CA GLY A 161 17.12 -6.85 4.57
C GLY A 161 17.79 -5.61 5.16
N TRP A 162 17.43 -5.24 6.38
CA TRP A 162 17.99 -4.10 7.12
C TRP A 162 19.18 -4.46 8.02
N SER A 163 19.77 -5.64 7.91
CA SER A 163 20.92 -6.08 8.74
C SER A 163 22.08 -5.08 8.77
N HIS A 164 22.33 -4.42 7.64
CA HIS A 164 23.36 -3.40 7.51
C HIS A 164 23.16 -2.19 8.44
N LEU A 165 21.90 -1.89 8.83
CA LEU A 165 21.58 -0.82 9.78
C LEU A 165 21.77 -1.28 11.23
N ILE A 166 21.48 -2.56 11.54
CA ILE A 166 21.66 -3.13 12.88
C ILE A 166 23.14 -3.09 13.29
N PHE A 167 24.03 -3.30 12.34
CA PHE A 167 25.50 -3.31 12.58
C PHE A 167 26.19 -1.98 12.32
N ASP A 168 25.44 -0.91 12.01
CA ASP A 168 25.97 0.44 11.84
C ASP A 168 25.84 1.20 13.17
N ASP A 169 26.96 1.66 13.71
CA ASP A 169 27.03 2.38 15.00
C ASP A 169 26.09 3.61 15.05
N ARG A 170 25.70 4.15 13.90
CA ARG A 170 24.77 5.29 13.82
C ARG A 170 23.32 4.91 14.10
N TYR A 171 22.96 3.64 13.94
CA TYR A 171 21.58 3.15 13.98
C TYR A 171 21.34 2.00 14.95
N SER A 172 22.41 1.36 15.46
CA SER A 172 22.34 0.16 16.31
C SER A 172 21.54 0.34 17.61
N ASP A 173 21.38 1.59 18.07
CA ASP A 173 20.58 1.91 19.25
C ASP A 173 19.06 2.01 18.96
N ILE A 174 18.67 2.10 17.67
CA ILE A 174 17.30 2.35 17.26
C ILE A 174 16.75 1.33 16.24
N VAL A 175 17.62 0.52 15.64
CA VAL A 175 17.25 -0.52 14.68
C VAL A 175 17.52 -1.89 15.28
N ASP A 176 16.50 -2.73 15.32
CA ASP A 176 16.57 -4.10 15.84
C ASP A 176 15.63 -4.98 15.03
N ILE A 177 15.36 -6.19 15.49
CA ILE A 177 14.43 -7.13 14.91
C ILE A 177 13.26 -7.35 15.86
N TYR A 178 12.07 -7.10 15.37
CA TYR A 178 10.83 -7.29 16.13
C TYR A 178 9.97 -8.36 15.45
N GLU A 179 9.49 -9.32 16.22
CA GLU A 179 8.53 -10.29 15.72
C GLU A 179 7.13 -9.65 15.64
N GLY A 180 6.44 -9.96 14.56
CA GLY A 180 5.12 -9.44 14.20
C GLY A 180 5.20 -8.46 13.03
N GLY A 181 4.30 -8.65 12.07
CA GLY A 181 4.17 -7.88 10.85
C GLY A 181 3.30 -8.61 9.85
N TYR A 182 3.03 -8.01 8.72
CA TYR A 182 2.18 -8.57 7.67
C TYR A 182 0.87 -9.16 8.26
N MET A 183 0.24 -8.37 9.15
CA MET A 183 -0.99 -8.71 9.88
C MET A 183 -0.87 -9.82 10.94
N HIS A 184 0.26 -10.53 11.06
CA HIS A 184 0.46 -11.65 11.97
C HIS A 184 1.39 -11.28 13.14
N ASN A 185 1.11 -11.76 14.34
CA ASN A 185 1.94 -11.48 15.50
C ASN A 185 3.15 -12.41 15.63
N ARG A 186 3.22 -13.47 14.84
CA ARG A 186 4.32 -14.45 14.86
C ARG A 186 4.70 -14.93 13.47
N GLY A 187 5.97 -15.28 13.31
CA GLY A 187 6.53 -15.84 12.10
C GLY A 187 6.88 -14.82 11.01
N VAL A 188 6.63 -13.53 11.26
CA VAL A 188 7.09 -12.42 10.43
C VAL A 188 7.91 -11.49 11.31
N PHE A 189 8.96 -10.95 10.78
CA PHE A 189 9.89 -10.04 11.46
C PHE A 189 10.02 -8.73 10.68
N ARG A 190 10.10 -7.61 11.43
CA ARG A 190 10.27 -6.24 10.93
C ARG A 190 11.35 -5.51 11.65
#